data_cc75b3730546ea8073d9c5b790c29199
#
_entry.id   cc75b3730546ea8073d9c5b790c29199
#
_cell.length_a   1.000
_cell.length_b   1.000
_cell.length_c   1.000
_cell.angle_alpha   90.00
_cell.angle_beta   90.00
_cell.angle_gamma   90.00
#
_symmetry.space_group_name_H-M   'P 1'
#
loop_
_entity.id
_entity.type
_entity.pdbx_description
1 polymer ?
#
loop_
_entity_poly.entity_id
_entity_poly.type
_entity_poly.pdbx_seq_one_letter_code
_entity_poly.pdbx_strand_id
1 'polypeptide(L)'
;MCGACGEKMRRLHDARLKISESWVCACGAKVWISDAGLHAALTELLNHLITRPDLVVDGPTEEQEQPLGIAAMRNEIGRQLEGFSFDRDQVKKSIFELAALKYSLLDSQKNTSKQLRAELSQMAPLSAFSPEVLREVAGQILLGGPAAVQIKLKNGQSVGKDEHHECDGNPGQA
;
A
#
# COMPACT_ATOMS: atom_id res chain seq x y z
N MET A 1 -5.18 -7.60 -3.67
CA MET A 1 -6.17 -6.86 -2.84
C MET A 1 -6.83 -5.80 -3.71
N CYS A 2 -8.01 -5.32 -3.37
CA CYS A 2 -8.70 -4.23 -4.04
C CYS A 2 -8.11 -2.87 -3.61
N GLY A 3 -7.73 -2.02 -4.58
CA GLY A 3 -7.19 -0.69 -4.29
C GLY A 3 -8.24 0.32 -3.78
N ALA A 4 -9.55 0.01 -3.96
CA ALA A 4 -10.63 0.89 -3.52
C ALA A 4 -11.11 0.61 -2.08
N CYS A 5 -11.16 -0.67 -1.66
CA CYS A 5 -11.72 -1.04 -0.35
C CYS A 5 -10.82 -1.96 0.49
N GLY A 6 -9.64 -2.34 0.00
CA GLY A 6 -8.71 -3.21 0.72
C GLY A 6 -9.07 -4.70 0.78
N GLU A 7 -10.24 -5.11 0.31
CA GLU A 7 -10.70 -6.49 0.37
C GLU A 7 -10.02 -7.38 -0.67
N LYS A 8 -10.09 -8.70 -0.45
CA LYS A 8 -9.55 -9.67 -1.41
C LYS A 8 -10.33 -9.65 -2.72
N MET A 9 -9.63 -9.61 -3.84
CA MET A 9 -10.23 -9.76 -5.16
C MET A 9 -10.23 -11.21 -5.60
N ARG A 10 -11.27 -11.60 -6.36
CA ARG A 10 -11.38 -12.92 -7.00
C ARG A 10 -11.02 -12.81 -8.48
N ARG A 11 -10.21 -13.73 -8.97
CA ARG A 11 -9.91 -13.88 -10.38
C ARG A 11 -11.06 -14.59 -11.08
N LEU A 12 -11.51 -14.03 -12.20
CA LEU A 12 -12.47 -14.62 -13.09
C LEU A 12 -11.82 -14.81 -14.47
N HIS A 13 -12.12 -15.92 -15.10
CA HIS A 13 -11.68 -16.23 -16.47
C HIS A 13 -12.90 -16.39 -17.37
N ASP A 14 -12.96 -15.64 -18.46
CA ASP A 14 -13.97 -15.76 -19.50
C ASP A 14 -13.30 -15.79 -20.89
N ALA A 15 -13.22 -16.98 -21.48
CA ALA A 15 -12.56 -17.19 -22.77
C ALA A 15 -13.23 -16.48 -23.96
N ARG A 16 -14.44 -15.92 -23.77
CA ARG A 16 -15.18 -15.19 -24.83
C ARG A 16 -14.71 -13.76 -25.02
N LEU A 17 -13.93 -13.24 -24.04
CA LEU A 17 -13.50 -11.85 -24.03
C LEU A 17 -12.09 -11.68 -24.59
N LYS A 18 -11.81 -10.55 -25.20
CA LYS A 18 -10.46 -10.19 -25.71
C LYS A 18 -9.40 -10.25 -24.62
N ILE A 19 -9.75 -9.78 -23.41
CA ILE A 19 -8.97 -10.03 -22.20
C ILE A 19 -9.77 -11.03 -21.37
N SER A 20 -9.34 -12.28 -21.39
CA SER A 20 -10.07 -13.40 -20.77
C SER A 20 -10.04 -13.38 -19.25
N GLU A 21 -9.17 -12.58 -18.64
CA GLU A 21 -8.96 -12.54 -17.19
C GLU A 21 -9.39 -11.20 -16.62
N SER A 22 -10.07 -11.27 -15.48
CA SER A 22 -10.45 -10.10 -14.72
C SER A 22 -10.39 -10.39 -13.22
N TRP A 23 -10.14 -9.36 -12.45
CA TRP A 23 -10.16 -9.40 -11.00
C TRP A 23 -11.34 -8.60 -10.49
N VAL A 24 -12.18 -9.21 -9.65
CA VAL A 24 -13.44 -8.63 -9.18
C VAL A 24 -13.47 -8.60 -7.67
N CYS A 25 -13.89 -7.47 -7.12
CA CYS A 25 -14.10 -7.25 -5.70
C CYS A 25 -15.59 -7.26 -5.34
N ALA A 26 -15.92 -7.61 -4.11
CA ALA A 26 -17.29 -7.53 -3.58
C ALA A 26 -17.84 -6.09 -3.58
N CYS A 27 -17.00 -5.06 -3.52
CA CYS A 27 -17.41 -3.65 -3.63
C CYS A 27 -17.83 -3.22 -5.04
N GLY A 28 -17.74 -4.11 -6.04
CA GLY A 28 -18.05 -3.82 -7.45
C GLY A 28 -16.86 -3.40 -8.29
N ALA A 29 -15.70 -3.14 -7.69
CA ALA A 29 -14.48 -2.83 -8.45
C ALA A 29 -14.06 -4.03 -9.32
N LYS A 30 -13.70 -3.75 -10.57
CA LYS A 30 -13.28 -4.75 -11.56
C LYS A 30 -12.09 -4.25 -12.35
N VAL A 31 -11.07 -5.08 -12.46
CA VAL A 31 -9.85 -4.80 -13.24
C VAL A 31 -9.66 -5.90 -14.27
N TRP A 32 -9.50 -5.50 -15.53
CA TRP A 32 -9.23 -6.37 -16.66
C TRP A 32 -7.73 -6.39 -16.92
N ILE A 33 -7.07 -7.49 -16.54
CA ILE A 33 -5.64 -7.67 -16.75
C ILE A 33 -5.33 -9.15 -16.83
N SER A 34 -4.57 -9.55 -17.86
CA SER A 34 -4.06 -10.91 -17.97
C SER A 34 -2.91 -11.16 -16.99
N ASP A 35 -2.63 -12.43 -16.68
CA ASP A 35 -1.47 -12.78 -15.85
C ASP A 35 -0.17 -12.22 -16.43
N ALA A 36 0.02 -12.35 -17.75
CA ALA A 36 1.20 -11.79 -18.41
C ALA A 36 1.26 -10.26 -18.27
N GLY A 37 0.13 -9.56 -18.41
CA GLY A 37 0.04 -8.12 -18.23
C GLY A 37 0.31 -7.71 -16.78
N LEU A 38 -0.22 -8.47 -15.82
CA LEU A 38 0.06 -8.23 -14.40
C LEU A 38 1.54 -8.43 -14.07
N HIS A 39 2.15 -9.51 -14.55
CA HIS A 39 3.58 -9.76 -14.36
C HIS A 39 4.44 -8.67 -15.00
N ALA A 40 4.09 -8.21 -16.20
CA ALA A 40 4.80 -7.12 -16.87
C ALA A 40 4.71 -5.81 -16.06
N ALA A 41 3.51 -5.44 -15.60
CA ALA A 41 3.30 -4.24 -14.76
C ALA A 41 4.07 -4.32 -13.43
N LEU A 42 4.05 -5.47 -12.76
CA LEU A 42 4.81 -5.68 -11.54
C LEU A 42 6.33 -5.61 -11.76
N THR A 43 6.83 -6.19 -12.87
CA THR A 43 8.25 -6.12 -13.23
C THR A 43 8.67 -4.68 -13.49
N GLU A 44 7.85 -3.90 -14.18
CA GLU A 44 8.12 -2.49 -14.44
C GLU A 44 8.16 -1.67 -13.15
N LEU A 45 7.21 -1.87 -12.23
CA LEU A 45 7.20 -1.21 -10.93
C LEU A 45 8.42 -1.58 -10.07
N LEU A 46 8.79 -2.86 -10.03
CA LEU A 46 9.99 -3.31 -9.33
C LEU A 46 11.26 -2.70 -9.93
N ASN A 47 11.39 -2.70 -11.26
CA ASN A 47 12.52 -2.08 -11.94
C ASN A 47 12.61 -0.57 -11.70
N HIS A 48 11.47 0.11 -11.61
CA HIS A 48 11.43 1.52 -11.24
C HIS A 48 11.99 1.75 -9.83
N LEU A 49 11.63 0.90 -8.86
CA LEU A 49 12.15 0.96 -7.49
C LEU A 49 13.64 0.56 -7.41
N ILE A 50 14.07 -0.45 -8.18
CA ILE A 50 15.47 -0.87 -8.24
C ILE A 50 16.35 0.23 -8.82
N THR A 51 15.89 0.90 -9.87
CA THR A 51 16.62 1.99 -10.52
C THR A 51 16.62 3.27 -9.67
N ARG A 52 15.57 3.47 -8.87
CA ARG A 52 15.38 4.65 -8.02
C ARG A 52 14.97 4.28 -6.60
N PRO A 53 15.90 3.72 -5.80
CA PRO A 53 15.61 3.35 -4.40
C PRO A 53 15.25 4.55 -3.51
N ASP A 54 15.60 5.77 -3.94
CA ASP A 54 15.25 7.04 -3.30
C ASP A 54 13.73 7.30 -3.24
N LEU A 55 12.94 6.65 -4.11
CA LEU A 55 11.48 6.71 -4.07
C LEU A 55 10.86 6.01 -2.85
N VAL A 56 11.62 5.13 -2.18
CA VAL A 56 11.18 4.56 -0.91
C VAL A 56 11.37 5.60 0.18
N VAL A 57 10.28 6.24 0.62
CA VAL A 57 10.29 7.28 1.65
C VAL A 57 10.24 6.71 3.07
N ASP A 58 10.71 7.50 4.04
CA ASP A 58 10.67 7.14 5.45
C ASP A 58 9.29 7.47 6.05
N GLY A 59 8.59 6.46 6.53
CA GLY A 59 7.33 6.62 7.25
C GLY A 59 6.06 6.46 6.41
N PRO A 60 4.89 6.40 7.05
CA PRO A 60 3.62 6.28 6.36
C PRO A 60 3.30 7.57 5.63
N THR A 61 3.13 7.50 4.32
CA THR A 61 2.41 8.51 3.57
C THR A 61 0.95 8.35 3.95
N GLU A 62 0.42 9.30 4.70
CA GLU A 62 -0.98 9.51 5.08
C GLU A 62 -1.84 8.27 5.40
N GLU A 63 -2.48 8.30 6.57
CA GLU A 63 -3.63 7.47 6.99
C GLU A 63 -3.49 5.94 6.89
N GLN A 64 -2.35 5.39 7.28
CA GLN A 64 -2.35 3.96 7.58
C GLN A 64 -3.19 3.70 8.82
N GLU A 65 -4.10 2.72 8.69
CA GLU A 65 -4.85 2.13 9.78
C GLU A 65 -3.96 2.00 11.01
N GLN A 66 -4.21 2.87 11.99
CA GLN A 66 -3.48 2.80 13.25
C GLN A 66 -3.69 1.39 13.81
N PRO A 67 -2.63 0.70 14.25
CA PRO A 67 -2.80 -0.61 14.85
C PRO A 67 -3.95 -0.56 15.86
N LEU A 68 -4.83 -1.57 15.83
CA LEU A 68 -6.03 -1.64 16.67
C LEU A 68 -5.76 -1.28 18.13
N GLY A 69 -4.56 -1.60 18.65
CA GLY A 69 -4.12 -1.24 20.00
C GLY A 69 -3.96 0.28 20.22
N ILE A 70 -3.48 1.03 19.23
CA ILE A 70 -3.34 2.50 19.33
C ILE A 70 -4.71 3.16 19.31
N ALA A 71 -5.61 2.72 18.43
CA ALA A 71 -6.95 3.25 18.36
C ALA A 71 -7.73 2.95 19.65
N ALA A 72 -7.65 1.72 20.16
CA ALA A 72 -8.27 1.33 21.42
C ALA A 72 -7.78 2.16 22.61
N MET A 73 -6.46 2.33 22.74
CA MET A 73 -5.84 3.11 23.82
C MET A 73 -6.21 4.60 23.72
N ARG A 74 -6.26 5.16 22.52
CA ARG A 74 -6.70 6.54 22.29
C ARG A 74 -8.15 6.75 22.71
N ASN A 75 -9.04 5.83 22.34
CA ASN A 75 -10.46 5.86 22.73
C ASN A 75 -10.62 5.71 24.25
N GLU A 76 -9.82 4.85 24.87
CA GLU A 76 -9.82 4.67 26.33
C GLU A 76 -9.41 5.95 27.07
N ILE A 77 -8.33 6.60 26.63
CA ILE A 77 -7.90 7.89 27.17
C ILE A 77 -9.01 8.94 27.01
N GLY A 78 -9.64 9.02 25.83
CA GLY A 78 -10.77 9.92 25.60
C GLY A 78 -11.91 9.70 26.58
N ARG A 79 -12.32 8.44 26.77
CA ARG A 79 -13.39 8.08 27.70
C ARG A 79 -13.05 8.41 29.17
N GLN A 80 -11.80 8.21 29.58
CA GLN A 80 -11.36 8.60 30.94
C GLN A 80 -11.39 10.10 31.15
N LEU A 81 -11.07 10.90 30.14
CA LEU A 81 -11.11 12.37 30.22
C LEU A 81 -12.53 12.96 30.24
N GLU A 82 -13.50 12.27 29.63
CA GLU A 82 -14.91 12.67 29.63
C GLU A 82 -15.62 12.38 30.95
N GLY A 83 -15.02 11.58 31.84
CA GLY A 83 -15.57 11.24 33.15
C GLY A 83 -15.52 12.41 34.13
N PHE A 84 -16.54 12.54 35.00
CA PHE A 84 -16.61 13.58 36.05
C PHE A 84 -15.50 13.49 37.09
N SER A 85 -14.89 12.32 37.24
CA SER A 85 -13.78 12.08 38.16
C SER A 85 -12.82 11.13 37.45
N PHE A 86 -11.62 11.62 37.14
CA PHE A 86 -10.58 10.79 36.54
C PHE A 86 -9.30 10.82 37.37
N ASP A 87 -8.62 9.69 37.40
CA ASP A 87 -7.28 9.58 37.99
C ASP A 87 -6.27 10.21 37.05
N ARG A 88 -5.76 11.38 37.45
CA ARG A 88 -4.80 12.18 36.66
C ARG A 88 -3.50 11.42 36.38
N ASP A 89 -3.02 10.65 37.32
CA ASP A 89 -1.75 9.93 37.19
C ASP A 89 -1.93 8.72 36.27
N GLN A 90 -3.07 8.02 36.35
CA GLN A 90 -3.42 6.95 35.44
C GLN A 90 -3.54 7.43 33.99
N VAL A 91 -4.25 8.52 33.75
CA VAL A 91 -4.40 9.11 32.41
C VAL A 91 -3.04 9.54 31.84
N LYS A 92 -2.20 10.19 32.67
CA LYS A 92 -0.85 10.57 32.29
C LYS A 92 -0.01 9.36 31.88
N LYS A 93 -0.07 8.27 32.63
CA LYS A 93 0.62 7.02 32.31
C LYS A 93 0.16 6.45 30.97
N SER A 94 -1.15 6.38 30.73
CA SER A 94 -1.73 5.91 29.45
C SER A 94 -1.32 6.78 28.26
N ILE A 95 -1.20 8.10 28.44
CA ILE A 95 -0.70 9.02 27.41
C ILE A 95 0.77 8.72 27.06
N PHE A 96 1.62 8.50 28.07
CA PHE A 96 3.02 8.13 27.83
C PHE A 96 3.17 6.76 27.15
N GLU A 97 2.36 5.77 27.54
CA GLU A 97 2.34 4.47 26.89
C GLU A 97 1.91 4.57 25.42
N LEU A 98 0.89 5.36 25.14
CA LEU A 98 0.44 5.63 23.76
C LEU A 98 1.55 6.33 22.94
N ALA A 99 2.23 7.30 23.52
CA ALA A 99 3.34 7.99 22.88
C ALA A 99 4.49 7.01 22.58
N ALA A 100 4.90 6.18 23.54
CA ALA A 100 5.94 5.18 23.36
C ALA A 100 5.61 4.17 22.25
N LEU A 101 4.36 3.69 22.19
CA LEU A 101 3.89 2.82 21.11
C LEU A 101 3.98 3.50 19.73
N LYS A 102 3.57 4.76 19.63
CA LYS A 102 3.69 5.51 18.37
C LYS A 102 5.14 5.70 17.94
N TYR A 103 6.04 6.03 18.86
CA TYR A 103 7.46 6.18 18.56
C TYR A 103 8.11 4.86 18.13
N SER A 104 7.77 3.74 18.78
CA SER A 104 8.30 2.43 18.39
C SER A 104 7.88 2.00 16.98
N LEU A 105 6.67 2.37 16.55
CA LEU A 105 6.20 2.11 15.19
C LEU A 105 6.95 2.96 14.16
N LEU A 106 7.20 4.23 14.45
CA LEU A 106 7.96 5.11 13.57
C LEU A 106 9.40 4.62 13.38
N ASP A 107 10.06 4.19 14.45
CA ASP A 107 11.41 3.63 14.37
C ASP A 107 11.45 2.34 13.57
N SER A 108 10.47 1.45 13.75
CA SER A 108 10.37 0.20 12.99
C SER A 108 10.19 0.47 11.50
N GLN A 109 9.31 1.40 11.12
CA GLN A 109 9.05 1.76 9.72
C GLN A 109 10.27 2.42 9.07
N LYS A 110 10.95 3.33 9.78
CA LYS A 110 12.16 3.97 9.31
C LYS A 110 13.29 2.97 9.06
N ASN A 111 13.45 1.99 9.95
CA ASN A 111 14.42 0.92 9.77
C ASN A 111 14.05 0.04 8.57
N THR A 112 12.78 -0.31 8.40
CA THR A 112 12.29 -1.07 7.23
C THR A 112 12.55 -0.32 5.93
N SER A 113 12.31 1.00 5.88
CA SER A 113 12.57 1.81 4.68
C SER A 113 14.05 1.85 4.33
N LYS A 114 14.94 2.00 5.32
CA LYS A 114 16.40 1.94 5.11
C LYS A 114 16.84 0.58 4.59
N GLN A 115 16.32 -0.49 5.16
CA GLN A 115 16.62 -1.85 4.72
C GLN A 115 16.16 -2.07 3.28
N LEU A 116 14.92 -1.70 2.93
CA LEU A 116 14.39 -1.81 1.58
C LEU A 116 15.23 -1.04 0.55
N ARG A 117 15.67 0.20 0.87
CA ARG A 117 16.56 0.97 -0.01
C ARG A 117 17.90 0.26 -0.22
N ALA A 118 18.48 -0.28 0.84
CA ALA A 118 19.75 -1.00 0.76
C ALA A 118 19.62 -2.28 -0.09
N GLU A 119 18.56 -3.05 0.09
CA GLU A 119 18.28 -4.26 -0.69
C GLU A 119 18.06 -3.92 -2.17
N LEU A 120 17.20 -2.93 -2.46
CA LEU A 120 16.93 -2.47 -3.84
C LEU A 120 18.18 -1.96 -4.55
N SER A 121 19.06 -1.24 -3.84
CA SER A 121 20.31 -0.72 -4.40
C SER A 121 21.31 -1.80 -4.80
N GLN A 122 21.18 -3.02 -4.27
CA GLN A 122 22.03 -4.16 -4.58
C GLN A 122 21.46 -5.04 -5.72
N MET A 123 20.20 -4.82 -6.09
CA MET A 123 19.53 -5.61 -7.12
C MET A 123 19.85 -5.07 -8.52
N ALA A 124 20.02 -5.98 -9.48
CA ALA A 124 20.05 -5.64 -10.89
C ALA A 124 18.60 -5.56 -11.44
N PRO A 125 18.35 -4.73 -12.47
CA PRO A 125 17.05 -4.69 -13.13
C PRO A 125 16.61 -6.08 -13.62
N LEU A 126 15.35 -6.38 -13.39
CA LEU A 126 14.74 -7.67 -13.71
C LEU A 126 14.41 -7.75 -15.21
N SER A 127 14.82 -8.82 -15.88
CA SER A 127 14.42 -9.11 -17.27
C SER A 127 13.06 -9.81 -17.36
N ALA A 128 12.60 -10.42 -16.26
CA ALA A 128 11.31 -11.09 -16.15
C ALA A 128 10.78 -11.00 -14.73
N PHE A 129 9.50 -11.29 -14.55
CA PHE A 129 8.86 -11.29 -13.23
C PHE A 129 9.54 -12.29 -12.28
N SER A 130 9.94 -11.83 -11.10
CA SER A 130 10.48 -12.65 -10.02
C SER A 130 9.58 -12.56 -8.78
N PRO A 131 8.89 -13.67 -8.44
CA PRO A 131 8.09 -13.76 -7.22
C PRO A 131 8.92 -13.59 -5.94
N GLU A 132 10.20 -13.97 -5.96
CA GLU A 132 11.12 -13.86 -4.83
C GLU A 132 11.36 -12.40 -4.50
N VAL A 133 11.79 -11.61 -5.49
CA VAL A 133 12.02 -10.16 -5.34
C VAL A 133 10.74 -9.46 -4.89
N LEU A 134 9.59 -9.84 -5.47
CA LEU A 134 8.32 -9.27 -5.06
C LEU A 134 8.04 -9.54 -3.57
N ARG A 135 8.26 -10.75 -3.06
CA ARG A 135 8.06 -11.10 -1.66
C ARG A 135 9.04 -10.39 -0.72
N GLU A 136 10.24 -10.08 -1.18
CA GLU A 136 11.22 -9.33 -0.39
C GLU A 136 10.81 -7.88 -0.20
N VAL A 137 10.26 -7.25 -1.22
CA VAL A 137 9.96 -5.82 -1.26
C VAL A 137 8.51 -5.52 -0.86
N ALA A 138 7.56 -6.32 -1.36
CA ALA A 138 6.13 -6.05 -1.25
C ALA A 138 5.47 -6.79 -0.08
N GLY A 139 4.59 -6.08 0.63
CA GLY A 139 3.64 -6.67 1.58
C GLY A 139 2.35 -7.09 0.88
N GLN A 140 1.88 -6.30 -0.10
CA GLN A 140 0.63 -6.54 -0.81
C GLN A 140 0.67 -6.01 -2.25
N ILE A 141 -0.13 -6.63 -3.13
CA ILE A 141 -0.45 -6.10 -4.46
C ILE A 141 -1.87 -5.56 -4.41
N LEU A 142 -2.05 -4.31 -4.87
CA LEU A 142 -3.33 -3.65 -4.98
C LEU A 142 -3.72 -3.55 -6.46
N LEU A 143 -4.97 -3.87 -6.78
CA LEU A 143 -5.51 -3.78 -8.14
C LEU A 143 -6.68 -2.80 -8.14
N GLY A 144 -6.68 -1.89 -9.11
CA GLY A 144 -7.67 -0.82 -9.18
C GLY A 144 -7.39 0.28 -8.16
N GLY A 145 -8.12 1.39 -8.27
CA GLY A 145 -7.87 2.60 -7.49
C GLY A 145 -7.19 3.67 -8.35
N PRO A 146 -6.26 4.47 -7.80
CA PRO A 146 -5.60 5.54 -8.56
C PRO A 146 -4.76 5.02 -9.74
N ALA A 147 -4.19 3.83 -9.60
CA ALA A 147 -3.50 3.13 -10.69
C ALA A 147 -4.02 1.70 -10.83
N ALA A 148 -3.95 1.13 -12.06
CA ALA A 148 -4.46 -0.21 -12.35
C ALA A 148 -3.77 -1.30 -11.51
N VAL A 149 -2.45 -1.16 -11.29
CA VAL A 149 -1.62 -2.03 -10.46
C VAL A 149 -0.75 -1.19 -9.54
N GLN A 150 -0.76 -1.52 -8.26
CA GLN A 150 0.08 -0.90 -7.24
C GLN A 150 0.75 -1.97 -6.37
N ILE A 151 1.90 -1.63 -5.82
CA ILE A 151 2.60 -2.44 -4.84
C ILE A 151 2.59 -1.68 -3.52
N LYS A 152 2.06 -2.28 -2.46
CA LYS A 152 2.23 -1.80 -1.10
C LYS A 152 3.50 -2.42 -0.53
N LEU A 153 4.52 -1.61 -0.29
CA LEU A 153 5.80 -2.03 0.24
C LEU A 153 5.69 -2.49 1.70
N LYS A 154 6.69 -3.20 2.21
CA LYS A 154 6.73 -3.66 3.61
C LYS A 154 6.77 -2.51 4.62
N ASN A 155 7.28 -1.34 4.24
CA ASN A 155 7.22 -0.12 5.07
C ASN A 155 5.84 0.56 5.06
N GLY A 156 4.88 0.01 4.28
CA GLY A 156 3.51 0.50 4.17
C GLY A 156 3.25 1.50 3.05
N GLN A 157 4.28 2.04 2.42
CA GLN A 157 4.16 2.93 1.26
C GLN A 157 3.52 2.20 0.08
N SER A 158 2.59 2.84 -0.62
CA SER A 158 2.03 2.35 -1.87
C SER A 158 2.73 3.01 -3.05
N VAL A 159 3.18 2.20 -4.02
CA VAL A 159 3.82 2.65 -5.25
C VAL A 159 3.03 2.09 -6.43
N GLY A 160 2.60 2.96 -7.32
CA GLY A 160 1.88 2.62 -8.55
C GLY A 160 2.40 3.47 -9.69
N LYS A 161 2.12 3.05 -10.92
CA LYS A 161 2.32 3.89 -12.08
C LYS A 161 1.06 4.74 -12.24
N ASP A 162 1.17 6.05 -12.06
CA ASP A 162 0.12 6.97 -12.44
C ASP A 162 -0.02 6.89 -13.97
N GLU A 163 -1.07 6.25 -14.44
CA GLU A 163 -1.49 6.45 -15.81
C GLU A 163 -2.00 7.88 -15.88
N HIS A 164 -1.15 8.82 -16.30
CA HIS A 164 -1.61 10.06 -16.87
C HIS A 164 -2.47 9.67 -18.05
N HIS A 165 -3.78 9.64 -17.84
CA HIS A 165 -4.77 9.66 -18.88
C HIS A 165 -4.61 11.03 -19.52
N GLU A 166 -3.74 11.14 -20.53
CA GLU A 166 -3.84 12.18 -21.53
C GLU A 166 -5.21 11.97 -22.15
N CYS A 167 -6.17 12.74 -21.69
CA CYS A 167 -7.42 12.98 -22.39
C CYS A 167 -7.03 13.67 -23.69
N ASP A 168 -6.76 12.89 -24.73
CA ASP A 168 -6.71 13.38 -26.10
C ASP A 168 -8.06 14.07 -26.36
N GLY A 169 -7.98 15.41 -26.29
CA GLY A 169 -9.06 16.27 -26.63
C GLY A 169 -9.50 15.93 -28.05
N ASN A 170 -10.75 15.52 -28.19
CA ASN A 170 -11.41 15.36 -29.45
C ASN A 170 -11.51 16.73 -30.15
N PRO A 171 -10.73 17.03 -31.23
CA PRO A 171 -10.96 18.18 -32.05
C PRO A 171 -11.88 17.78 -33.21
N GLY A 172 -13.16 17.91 -33.05
CA GLY A 172 -14.02 17.57 -34.15
C GLY A 172 -15.48 17.91 -33.98
N GLN A 173 -15.82 19.19 -34.02
CA GLN A 173 -17.09 19.63 -34.59
C GLN A 173 -16.88 21.02 -35.17
N ALA A 174 -16.72 21.05 -36.48
CA ALA A 174 -17.08 22.16 -37.34
C ALA A 174 -18.07 21.62 -38.37
#